data_3077b42ab69e2be60960f30b2d0af629
#
_entry.id   3077b42ab69e2be60960f30b2d0af629
#
_cell.length_a   1.000
_cell.length_b   1.000
_cell.length_c   1.000
_cell.angle_alpha   90.00
_cell.angle_beta   90.00
_cell.angle_gamma   90.00
#
_symmetry.space_group_name_H-M   'P 1'
#
loop_
_entity.id
_entity.type
_entity.pdbx_description
1 polymer ?
#
loop_
_entity_poly.entity_id
_entity_poly.type
_entity_poly.pdbx_seq_one_letter_code
_entity_poly.pdbx_strand_id
1 'polypeptide(L)'
;MAVSLLQAGDFLSLEIDSGDLDAVKAYIKAEFPDVASEPAGIADRVKFGGAEFTFQNEWDDPCLISGSSEGDRLLRSIHEHFSRDPATRSA
;
A
#
# COMPACT_ATOMS: atom_id res chain seq x y z
N MET A 1 12.41 6.13 3.66
CA MET A 1 11.47 5.04 3.34
C MET A 1 11.00 5.15 1.91
N ALA A 2 11.14 4.09 1.16
CA ALA A 2 10.90 4.14 -0.28
C ALA A 2 9.55 3.53 -0.66
N VAL A 3 8.56 4.38 -0.77
CA VAL A 3 7.27 4.03 -1.36
C VAL A 3 6.99 5.04 -2.46
N SER A 4 6.35 4.61 -3.52
CA SER A 4 5.98 5.50 -4.62
C SER A 4 4.64 5.11 -5.19
N LEU A 5 3.98 6.05 -5.83
CA LEU A 5 2.70 5.81 -6.48
C LEU A 5 2.90 5.80 -7.99
N LEU A 6 2.38 4.79 -8.63
CA LEU A 6 2.40 4.67 -10.08
C LEU A 6 0.97 4.49 -10.60
N GLN A 7 0.75 4.92 -11.83
CA GLN A 7 -0.53 4.67 -12.49
C GLN A 7 -0.52 3.25 -13.03
N ALA A 8 -1.50 2.44 -12.63
CA ALA A 8 -1.63 1.06 -13.07
C ALA A 8 -3.02 0.91 -13.71
N GLY A 9 -3.11 1.13 -15.01
CA GLY A 9 -4.39 1.15 -15.69
C GLY A 9 -5.21 2.35 -15.25
N ASP A 10 -6.43 2.11 -14.79
CA ASP A 10 -7.34 3.16 -14.35
C ASP A 10 -7.13 3.56 -12.89
N PHE A 11 -6.29 2.83 -12.16
CA PHE A 11 -6.13 3.03 -10.72
C PHE A 11 -4.66 3.14 -10.35
N LEU A 12 -4.41 3.50 -9.11
CA LEU A 12 -3.05 3.67 -8.61
C LEU A 12 -2.48 2.36 -8.05
N SER A 13 -1.16 2.26 -8.08
CA SER A 13 -0.43 1.19 -7.43
C SER A 13 0.58 1.81 -6.48
N LEU A 14 0.61 1.35 -5.25
CA LEU A 14 1.62 1.76 -4.27
C LEU A 14 2.77 0.77 -4.37
N GLU A 15 3.90 1.24 -4.89
CA GLU A 15 5.11 0.44 -4.98
C GLU A 15 5.88 0.56 -3.67
N ILE A 16 6.25 -0.57 -3.10
CA ILE A 16 6.86 -0.62 -1.77
C ILE A 16 8.24 -1.25 -1.89
N ASP A 17 9.23 -0.60 -1.32
CA ASP A 17 10.57 -1.19 -1.22
C ASP A 17 10.47 -2.42 -0.31
N SER A 18 11.04 -3.56 -0.71
CA SER A 18 10.91 -4.80 0.04
C SER A 18 11.39 -4.67 1.48
N GLY A 19 12.39 -3.84 1.72
CA GLY A 19 12.89 -3.59 3.07
C GLY A 19 11.92 -2.80 3.95
N ASP A 20 10.92 -2.17 3.36
CA ASP A 20 9.95 -1.35 4.08
C ASP A 20 8.57 -2.00 4.17
N LEU A 21 8.43 -3.20 3.61
CA LEU A 21 7.13 -3.86 3.54
C LEU A 21 6.50 -4.10 4.92
N ASP A 22 7.30 -4.53 5.88
CA ASP A 22 6.77 -4.78 7.23
C ASP A 22 6.27 -3.51 7.89
N ALA A 23 6.94 -2.39 7.67
CA ALA A 23 6.51 -1.11 8.21
C ALA A 23 5.20 -0.66 7.59
N VAL A 24 5.04 -0.85 6.29
CA VAL A 24 3.79 -0.50 5.59
C VAL A 24 2.65 -1.38 6.09
N LYS A 25 2.87 -2.67 6.23
CA LYS A 25 1.86 -3.59 6.76
C LYS A 25 1.44 -3.22 8.18
N ALA A 26 2.40 -2.89 9.03
CA ALA A 26 2.11 -2.50 10.41
C ALA A 26 1.29 -1.21 10.46
N TYR A 27 1.61 -0.25 9.59
CA TYR A 27 0.86 0.99 9.52
C TYR A 27 -0.59 0.74 9.11
N ILE A 28 -0.80 -0.06 8.07
CA ILE A 28 -2.14 -0.37 7.59
C ILE A 28 -2.95 -1.07 8.67
N LYS A 29 -2.34 -2.02 9.36
CA LYS A 29 -3.02 -2.76 10.42
C LYS A 29 -3.40 -1.87 11.59
N ALA A 30 -2.55 -0.90 11.92
CA ALA A 30 -2.82 0.03 13.01
C ALA A 30 -3.91 1.04 12.66
N GLU A 31 -3.90 1.56 11.43
CA GLU A 31 -4.86 2.56 10.99
C GLU A 31 -6.20 1.94 10.56
N PHE A 32 -6.17 0.71 10.09
CA PHE A 32 -7.36 0.03 9.59
C PHE A 32 -7.49 -1.33 10.24
N PRO A 33 -8.02 -1.38 11.48
CA PRO A 33 -8.14 -2.66 12.20
C PRO A 33 -9.00 -3.69 11.49
N ASP A 34 -9.82 -3.25 10.53
CA ASP A 34 -10.66 -4.14 9.72
C ASP A 34 -9.91 -4.79 8.56
N VAL A 35 -8.61 -4.54 8.43
CA VAL A 35 -7.83 -5.08 7.31
C VAL A 35 -7.94 -6.60 7.26
N ALA A 36 -8.23 -7.11 6.07
CA ALA A 36 -8.36 -8.54 5.81
C ALA A 36 -7.62 -8.87 4.52
N SER A 37 -6.99 -10.03 4.50
CA SER A 37 -6.23 -10.49 3.35
C SER A 37 -6.63 -11.91 3.04
N GLU A 38 -6.85 -12.21 1.76
CA GLU A 38 -7.16 -13.57 1.36
C GLU A 38 -6.41 -13.94 0.08
N PRO A 39 -5.81 -15.13 0.03
CA PRO A 39 -5.08 -15.56 -1.15
C PRO A 39 -6.02 -15.70 -2.36
N ALA A 40 -5.56 -15.24 -3.52
CA ALA A 40 -6.35 -15.32 -4.74
C ALA A 40 -5.44 -15.64 -5.93
N GLY A 41 -4.88 -16.84 -5.94
CA GLY A 41 -3.97 -17.26 -6.99
C GLY A 41 -2.57 -16.71 -6.79
N ILE A 42 -2.07 -15.97 -7.78
CA ILE A 42 -0.71 -15.43 -7.74
C ILE A 42 -0.62 -14.10 -6.97
N ALA A 43 -1.74 -13.60 -6.52
CA ALA A 43 -1.81 -12.35 -5.77
C ALA A 43 -2.79 -12.51 -4.63
N ASP A 44 -2.73 -11.62 -3.66
CA ASP A 44 -3.67 -11.63 -2.54
C ASP A 44 -4.68 -10.51 -2.71
N ARG A 45 -5.92 -10.78 -2.29
CA ARG A 45 -6.93 -9.73 -2.21
C ARG A 45 -6.88 -9.14 -0.82
N VAL A 46 -6.79 -7.83 -0.73
CA VAL A 46 -6.69 -7.12 0.53
C VAL A 46 -7.82 -6.11 0.62
N LYS A 47 -8.47 -6.05 1.79
CA LYS A 47 -9.55 -5.10 2.02
C LYS A 47 -9.27 -4.31 3.27
N PHE A 48 -9.39 -3.01 3.19
CA PHE A 48 -9.35 -2.13 4.36
C PHE A 48 -9.94 -0.77 4.00
N GLY A 49 -10.43 -0.08 5.03
CA GLY A 49 -10.96 1.26 4.84
C GLY A 49 -12.14 1.35 3.87
N GLY A 50 -12.87 0.25 3.69
CA GLY A 50 -14.00 0.21 2.76
C GLY A 50 -13.60 0.02 1.30
N ALA A 51 -12.33 -0.27 1.02
CA ALA A 51 -11.84 -0.43 -0.34
C ALA A 51 -11.16 -1.79 -0.52
N GLU A 52 -10.99 -2.18 -1.77
CA GLU A 52 -10.39 -3.45 -2.14
C GLU A 52 -9.12 -3.21 -2.95
N PHE A 53 -8.11 -4.02 -2.67
CA PHE A 53 -6.79 -3.89 -3.30
C PHE A 53 -6.28 -5.27 -3.72
N THR A 54 -5.35 -5.28 -4.65
CA THR A 54 -4.60 -6.49 -5.02
C THR A 54 -3.15 -6.30 -4.56
N PHE A 55 -2.67 -7.21 -3.74
CA PHE A 55 -1.28 -7.20 -3.29
C PHE A 55 -0.48 -8.20 -4.10
N GLN A 56 0.58 -7.74 -4.74
CA GLN A 56 1.50 -8.58 -5.48
C GLN A 56 2.89 -8.43 -4.90
N ASN A 57 3.62 -9.54 -4.81
CA ASN A 57 5.01 -9.52 -4.34
C ASN A 57 5.82 -10.47 -5.21
N GLU A 58 6.04 -10.05 -6.45
CA GLU A 58 6.85 -10.80 -7.40
C GLU A 58 8.24 -10.20 -7.46
N TRP A 59 9.26 -11.05 -7.50
CA TRP A 59 10.66 -10.60 -7.66
C TRP A 59 11.08 -9.64 -6.55
N ASP A 60 10.56 -9.83 -5.33
CA ASP A 60 10.82 -8.94 -4.20
C ASP A 60 10.45 -7.48 -4.49
N ASP A 61 9.44 -7.30 -5.31
CA ASP A 61 8.94 -5.97 -5.68
C ASP A 61 7.47 -5.85 -5.25
N PRO A 62 7.21 -5.69 -3.96
CA PRO A 62 5.82 -5.66 -3.48
C PRO A 62 5.08 -4.42 -3.93
N CYS A 63 3.83 -4.61 -4.32
CA CYS A 63 2.97 -3.48 -4.67
C CYS A 63 1.54 -3.74 -4.24
N LEU A 64 0.82 -2.67 -3.96
CA LEU A 64 -0.57 -2.72 -3.56
C LEU A 64 -1.37 -1.92 -4.58
N ILE A 65 -2.19 -2.62 -5.37
CA ILE A 65 -2.91 -2.04 -6.49
C ILE A 65 -4.34 -1.76 -6.08
N SER A 66 -4.77 -0.51 -6.27
CA SER A 66 -6.14 -0.11 -5.96
C SER A 66 -7.14 -0.69 -6.96
N GLY A 67 -8.36 -0.94 -6.49
CA GLY A 67 -9.46 -1.39 -7.34
C GLY A 67 -10.60 -0.38 -7.43
N SER A 68 -10.41 0.84 -6.91
CA SER A 68 -11.46 1.85 -6.92
C SER A 68 -10.88 3.24 -6.65
N SER A 69 -11.70 4.27 -6.89
CA SER A 69 -11.28 5.64 -6.57
C SER A 69 -11.10 5.82 -5.07
N GLU A 70 -11.87 5.11 -4.27
CA GLU A 70 -11.71 5.13 -2.82
C GLU A 70 -10.37 4.53 -2.43
N GLY A 71 -9.98 3.42 -3.07
CA GLY A 71 -8.68 2.82 -2.86
C GLY A 71 -7.55 3.74 -3.27
N ASP A 72 -7.70 4.47 -4.38
CA ASP A 72 -6.70 5.44 -4.81
C ASP A 72 -6.47 6.50 -3.73
N ARG A 73 -7.54 6.98 -3.12
CA ARG A 73 -7.44 7.97 -2.07
C ARG A 73 -6.67 7.43 -0.87
N LEU A 74 -6.95 6.18 -0.50
CA LEU A 74 -6.26 5.54 0.60
C LEU A 74 -4.78 5.34 0.30
N LEU A 75 -4.45 4.94 -0.93
CA LEU A 75 -3.04 4.80 -1.32
C LEU A 75 -2.29 6.13 -1.28
N ARG A 76 -2.94 7.21 -1.69
CA ARG A 76 -2.32 8.54 -1.59
C ARG A 76 -2.05 8.91 -0.14
N SER A 77 -2.98 8.59 0.75
CA SER A 77 -2.82 8.85 2.17
C SER A 77 -1.63 8.07 2.75
N ILE A 78 -1.53 6.79 2.40
CA ILE A 78 -0.42 5.96 2.86
C ILE A 78 0.91 6.50 2.31
N HIS A 79 0.94 6.81 1.03
CA HIS A 79 2.13 7.36 0.40
C HIS A 79 2.57 8.66 1.08
N GLU A 80 1.61 9.53 1.36
CA GLU A 80 1.91 10.78 2.05
C GLU A 80 2.51 10.53 3.43
N HIS A 81 1.94 9.58 4.16
CA HIS A 81 2.45 9.26 5.49
C HIS A 81 3.93 8.83 5.44
N PHE A 82 4.26 7.95 4.52
CA PHE A 82 5.63 7.43 4.43
C PHE A 82 6.58 8.37 3.70
N SER A 83 6.05 9.33 2.98
CA SER A 83 6.88 10.37 2.35
C SER A 83 7.32 11.44 3.33
N ARG A 84 6.67 11.52 4.48
CA ARG A 84 7.05 12.44 5.54
C ARG A 84 8.10 11.78 6.41
N ASP A 85 9.32 11.76 5.91
CA ASP A 85 10.42 11.17 6.64
C ASP A 85 10.71 11.99 7.89
N PRO A 86 10.60 11.42 9.09
CA PRO A 86 10.87 12.16 10.31
C PRO A 86 12.26 12.75 10.36
N ALA A 87 13.25 12.04 9.83
CA ALA A 87 14.62 12.54 9.81
C ALA A 87 14.74 13.77 8.93
N THR A 88 14.04 13.80 7.81
CA THR A 88 14.06 14.95 6.91
C THR A 88 13.31 16.13 7.52
N ARG A 89 12.17 15.86 8.15
CA ARG A 89 11.36 16.93 8.73
C ARG A 89 11.98 17.55 9.93
N SER A 90 12.71 16.80 10.70
CA SER A 90 13.33 17.32 11.90
C SER A 90 14.60 18.11 11.62
N ALA A 91 15.07 18.05 10.41
CA ALA A 91 16.28 18.76 10.02
C ALA A 91 16.02 20.28 9.92
#